data_fd4a092b2701bd623207a15a5361725f
#
_entry.id   fd4a092b2701bd623207a15a5361725f
#
_cell.length_a   1.000
_cell.length_b   1.000
_cell.length_c   1.000
_cell.angle_alpha   90.00
_cell.angle_beta   90.00
_cell.angle_gamma   90.00
#
_symmetry.space_group_name_H-M   'P 1'
#
loop_
_entity.id
_entity.type
_entity.pdbx_description
1 polymer ?
#
loop_
_entity_poly.entity_id
_entity_poly.type
_entity_poly.pdbx_seq_one_letter_code
_entity_poly.pdbx_strand_id
1 'polypeptide(L)'
;PERLLTCDVVCSGVSSPGVWGQLVRSMAYIKRQPPVDVCFCGKLPGEKDRRFRVRFAGGAQYDAPFGKSDFGRGLRQRLFLRPACHRCPYTSTDRPADLTLGIYRDPPKDFHPEVPRYSISLLLVNSAKGAHYFDTLPLKREKLTLDQAVACAGALSAPQEASGSREDFFAAFCQQPFQQVRNRFLSASPLPQPLERLRQLLKHPKEK
;
A
#
# COMPACT_ATOMS: atom_id res chain seq x y z
N PRO A 1 33.75 -6.26 -0.15
CA PRO A 1 32.47 -5.96 -0.79
C PRO A 1 32.17 -6.84 -1.98
N GLU A 2 33.15 -7.43 -2.67
CA GLU A 2 32.96 -8.24 -3.89
C GLU A 2 32.09 -9.49 -3.66
N ARG A 3 32.12 -10.05 -2.45
CA ARG A 3 31.33 -11.24 -2.06
C ARG A 3 29.91 -10.92 -1.58
N LEU A 4 29.53 -9.64 -1.49
CA LEU A 4 28.21 -9.22 -1.03
C LEU A 4 27.41 -8.70 -2.21
N LEU A 5 26.31 -9.38 -2.56
CA LEU A 5 25.30 -8.86 -3.46
C LEU A 5 24.28 -8.03 -2.65
N THR A 6 24.03 -6.82 -3.11
CA THR A 6 23.07 -5.92 -2.47
C THR A 6 21.80 -5.79 -3.33
N CYS A 7 20.66 -5.77 -2.66
CA CYS A 7 19.37 -5.59 -3.33
C CYS A 7 18.52 -4.59 -2.53
N ASP A 8 18.03 -3.56 -3.17
CA ASP A 8 17.07 -2.65 -2.60
C ASP A 8 15.67 -2.78 -3.25
N VAL A 9 14.72 -2.00 -2.79
CA VAL A 9 13.35 -2.08 -3.28
C VAL A 9 12.80 -0.71 -3.67
N VAL A 10 11.97 -0.68 -4.70
CA VAL A 10 11.16 0.49 -5.04
C VAL A 10 10.05 0.63 -4.02
N CYS A 11 10.17 1.62 -3.14
CA CYS A 11 9.27 1.83 -2.01
C CYS A 11 8.19 2.86 -2.34
N SER A 12 6.94 2.54 -2.06
CA SER A 12 5.80 3.46 -2.21
C SER A 12 5.44 4.21 -0.92
N GLY A 13 6.29 4.11 0.10
CA GLY A 13 6.12 4.82 1.37
C GLY A 13 5.76 3.90 2.54
N VAL A 14 5.94 4.42 3.74
CA VAL A 14 5.73 3.72 5.02
C VAL A 14 4.68 4.47 5.82
N SER A 15 3.76 3.73 6.45
CA SER A 15 2.69 4.29 7.28
C SER A 15 3.20 4.94 8.56
N SER A 16 2.45 5.92 9.06
CA SER A 16 2.62 6.45 10.42
C SER A 16 2.45 5.34 11.46
N PRO A 17 3.41 5.15 12.40
CA PRO A 17 3.28 4.17 13.47
C PRO A 17 2.07 4.42 14.36
N GLY A 18 1.74 5.70 14.62
CA GLY A 18 0.58 6.07 15.44
C GLY A 18 -0.74 5.63 14.80
N VAL A 19 -0.89 5.85 13.49
CA VAL A 19 -2.08 5.40 12.74
C VAL A 19 -2.16 3.88 12.70
N TRP A 20 -1.04 3.20 12.46
CA TRP A 20 -0.97 1.74 12.52
C TRP A 20 -1.39 1.22 13.90
N GLY A 21 -0.84 1.77 14.97
CA GLY A 21 -1.19 1.39 16.34
C GLY A 21 -2.68 1.56 16.65
N GLN A 22 -3.32 2.62 16.15
CA GLN A 22 -4.76 2.82 16.33
C GLN A 22 -5.61 1.84 15.51
N LEU A 23 -5.20 1.51 14.29
CA LEU A 23 -5.85 0.48 13.49
C LEU A 23 -5.80 -0.88 14.20
N VAL A 24 -4.64 -1.27 14.70
CA VAL A 24 -4.45 -2.53 15.44
C VAL A 24 -5.31 -2.56 16.71
N ARG A 25 -5.28 -1.49 17.52
CA ARG A 25 -6.13 -1.39 18.73
C ARG A 25 -7.62 -1.48 18.40
N SER A 26 -8.06 -0.82 17.34
CA SER A 26 -9.46 -0.87 16.88
C SER A 26 -9.87 -2.30 16.48
N MET A 27 -9.03 -3.00 15.76
CA MET A 27 -9.28 -4.39 15.39
C MET A 27 -9.30 -5.32 16.60
N ALA A 28 -8.34 -5.15 17.53
CA ALA A 28 -8.27 -5.91 18.76
C ALA A 28 -9.53 -5.70 19.63
N TYR A 29 -10.00 -4.46 19.73
CA TYR A 29 -11.22 -4.12 20.45
C TYR A 29 -12.45 -4.79 19.84
N ILE A 30 -12.63 -4.72 18.52
CA ILE A 30 -13.76 -5.34 17.82
C ILE A 30 -13.74 -6.87 17.97
N LYS A 31 -12.56 -7.47 17.89
CA LYS A 31 -12.40 -8.94 17.99
C LYS A 31 -12.31 -9.43 19.44
N ARG A 32 -12.17 -8.53 20.40
CA ARG A 32 -11.93 -8.83 21.83
C ARG A 32 -10.75 -9.78 22.05
N GLN A 33 -9.74 -9.67 21.20
CA GLN A 33 -8.56 -10.54 21.18
C GLN A 33 -7.36 -9.77 20.63
N PRO A 34 -6.15 -9.95 21.19
CA PRO A 34 -4.95 -9.33 20.65
C PRO A 34 -4.57 -9.96 19.30
N PRO A 35 -4.08 -9.16 18.35
CA PRO A 35 -3.49 -9.67 17.13
C PRO A 35 -2.15 -10.34 17.42
N VAL A 36 -1.90 -11.49 16.79
CA VAL A 36 -0.67 -12.28 16.96
C VAL A 36 0.13 -12.38 15.66
N ASP A 37 -0.49 -12.06 14.54
CA ASP A 37 0.19 -12.12 13.23
C ASP A 37 -0.46 -11.18 12.25
N VAL A 38 0.36 -10.56 11.38
CA VAL A 38 -0.10 -9.61 10.37
C VAL A 38 0.60 -9.87 9.04
N CYS A 39 -0.19 -10.09 8.00
CA CYS A 39 0.26 -10.14 6.62
C CYS A 39 -0.27 -8.93 5.85
N PHE A 40 0.61 -7.99 5.49
CA PHE A 40 0.20 -6.71 4.90
C PHE A 40 -0.23 -6.80 3.44
N CYS A 41 0.34 -7.67 2.67
CA CYS A 41 0.09 -7.70 1.24
C CYS A 41 0.37 -9.09 0.67
N GLY A 42 0.02 -10.12 1.44
CA GLY A 42 0.21 -11.51 1.06
C GLY A 42 -0.73 -11.94 -0.04
N LYS A 43 -0.30 -12.94 -0.79
CA LYS A 43 -1.11 -13.61 -1.79
C LYS A 43 -0.84 -15.11 -1.70
N LEU A 44 -1.88 -15.89 -1.55
CA LEU A 44 -1.81 -17.33 -1.60
C LEU A 44 -2.08 -17.84 -3.04
N PRO A 45 -1.61 -19.04 -3.38
CA PRO A 45 -1.96 -19.66 -4.64
C PRO A 45 -3.48 -19.66 -4.86
N GLY A 46 -3.93 -19.32 -6.07
CA GLY A 46 -5.35 -19.24 -6.43
C GLY A 46 -6.06 -17.93 -6.05
N GLU A 47 -5.47 -17.07 -5.24
CA GLU A 47 -6.08 -15.76 -4.94
C GLU A 47 -5.89 -14.78 -6.09
N LYS A 48 -6.94 -14.01 -6.41
CA LYS A 48 -6.90 -12.97 -7.45
C LYS A 48 -6.19 -11.71 -6.96
N ASP A 49 -6.47 -11.30 -5.71
CA ASP A 49 -6.00 -10.05 -5.12
C ASP A 49 -4.98 -10.29 -4.01
N ARG A 50 -4.08 -9.31 -3.84
CA ARG A 50 -3.26 -9.23 -2.63
C ARG A 50 -4.16 -8.92 -1.45
N ARG A 51 -3.91 -9.55 -0.30
CA ARG A 51 -4.77 -9.48 0.87
C ARG A 51 -4.04 -8.89 2.07
N PHE A 52 -4.80 -8.19 2.88
CA PHE A 52 -4.41 -7.77 4.22
C PHE A 52 -5.07 -8.70 5.22
N ARG A 53 -4.27 -9.44 5.96
CA ARG A 53 -4.73 -10.42 6.95
C ARG A 53 -4.19 -10.11 8.32
N VAL A 54 -5.03 -10.27 9.32
CA VAL A 54 -4.66 -10.21 10.73
C VAL A 54 -5.22 -11.44 11.42
N ARG A 55 -4.37 -12.18 12.11
CA ARG A 55 -4.75 -13.33 12.93
C ARG A 55 -4.73 -12.93 14.40
N PHE A 56 -5.74 -13.34 15.14
CA PHE A 56 -5.92 -13.04 16.57
C PHE A 56 -5.67 -14.27 17.42
N ALA A 57 -5.33 -14.08 18.71
CA ALA A 57 -4.91 -15.15 19.63
C ALA A 57 -5.93 -16.29 19.76
N GLY A 58 -7.24 -15.98 19.74
CA GLY A 58 -8.31 -16.98 19.80
C GLY A 58 -8.71 -17.60 18.45
N GLY A 59 -7.87 -17.47 17.42
CA GLY A 59 -8.12 -18.06 16.09
C GLY A 59 -8.98 -17.21 15.17
N ALA A 60 -9.60 -16.12 15.64
CA ALA A 60 -10.33 -15.19 14.79
C ALA A 60 -9.38 -14.57 13.75
N GLN A 61 -9.92 -14.24 12.58
CA GLN A 61 -9.17 -13.61 11.51
C GLN A 61 -9.91 -12.38 10.95
N TYR A 62 -9.12 -11.41 10.52
CA TYR A 62 -9.55 -10.37 9.60
C TYR A 62 -8.87 -10.64 8.26
N ASP A 63 -9.62 -10.70 7.19
CA ASP A 63 -9.11 -10.94 5.85
C ASP A 63 -9.88 -10.08 4.84
N ALA A 64 -9.16 -9.23 4.12
CA ALA A 64 -9.75 -8.36 3.10
C ALA A 64 -8.77 -8.16 1.92
N PRO A 65 -9.27 -7.95 0.70
CA PRO A 65 -8.42 -7.46 -0.38
C PRO A 65 -7.67 -6.21 0.10
N PHE A 66 -6.35 -6.15 -0.12
CA PHE A 66 -5.51 -5.07 0.39
C PHE A 66 -6.10 -3.69 0.06
N GLY A 67 -6.46 -3.50 -1.20
CA GLY A 67 -7.02 -2.23 -1.66
C GLY A 67 -8.40 -1.88 -1.10
N LYS A 68 -9.11 -2.83 -0.50
CA LYS A 68 -10.41 -2.62 0.17
C LYS A 68 -10.30 -2.53 1.68
N SER A 69 -9.15 -2.88 2.26
CA SER A 69 -8.88 -2.70 3.69
C SER A 69 -8.69 -1.22 4.03
N ASP A 70 -9.00 -0.82 5.25
CA ASP A 70 -8.77 0.55 5.73
C ASP A 70 -7.31 0.94 5.62
N PHE A 71 -6.42 0.03 5.98
CA PHE A 71 -4.98 0.22 5.88
C PHE A 71 -4.52 0.44 4.43
N GLY A 72 -4.93 -0.44 3.52
CA GLY A 72 -4.55 -0.36 2.12
C GLY A 72 -5.13 0.86 1.40
N ARG A 73 -6.35 1.29 1.78
CA ARG A 73 -6.95 2.52 1.26
C ARG A 73 -6.16 3.76 1.67
N GLY A 74 -5.88 3.89 2.95
CA GLY A 74 -5.14 5.05 3.45
C GLY A 74 -3.71 5.14 2.89
N LEU A 75 -3.04 3.99 2.70
CA LEU A 75 -1.74 3.95 2.02
C LEU A 75 -1.84 4.39 0.55
N ARG A 76 -2.80 3.87 -0.21
CA ARG A 76 -2.99 4.25 -1.61
C ARG A 76 -3.34 5.73 -1.78
N GLN A 77 -4.14 6.27 -0.87
CA GLN A 77 -4.47 7.68 -0.81
C GLN A 77 -3.35 8.55 -0.23
N ARG A 78 -2.25 7.95 0.25
CA ARG A 78 -1.10 8.66 0.86
C ARG A 78 -1.49 9.52 2.07
N LEU A 79 -2.59 9.17 2.76
CA LEU A 79 -3.13 9.95 3.87
C LEU A 79 -2.19 9.97 5.08
N PHE A 80 -1.55 8.84 5.37
CA PHE A 80 -0.77 8.68 6.59
C PHE A 80 0.65 8.13 6.37
N LEU A 81 1.25 8.45 5.23
CA LEU A 81 2.67 8.18 5.03
C LEU A 81 3.52 9.00 6.01
N ARG A 82 4.70 8.50 6.35
CA ARG A 82 5.65 9.26 7.17
C ARG A 82 6.08 10.53 6.44
N PRO A 83 6.34 11.65 7.14
CA PRO A 83 6.82 12.87 6.50
C PRO A 83 8.09 12.67 5.66
N ALA A 84 8.99 11.78 6.09
CA ALA A 84 10.20 11.44 5.35
C ALA A 84 9.91 10.83 3.96
N CYS A 85 8.75 10.15 3.77
CA CYS A 85 8.38 9.58 2.48
C CYS A 85 8.10 10.64 1.42
N HIS A 86 7.70 11.86 1.84
CA HIS A 86 7.42 12.98 0.94
C HIS A 86 8.68 13.75 0.54
N ARG A 87 9.84 13.41 1.11
CA ARG A 87 11.17 13.97 0.82
C ARG A 87 12.22 12.87 0.78
N CYS A 88 11.83 11.69 0.28
CA CYS A 88 12.69 10.51 0.30
C CYS A 88 13.86 10.70 -0.69
N PRO A 89 15.12 10.62 -0.23
CA PRO A 89 16.27 10.77 -1.12
C PRO A 89 16.50 9.56 -2.05
N TYR A 90 15.83 8.44 -1.77
CA TYR A 90 15.97 7.20 -2.53
C TYR A 90 14.95 7.05 -3.66
N THR A 91 14.32 8.14 -4.09
CA THR A 91 13.36 8.14 -5.21
C THR A 91 14.06 8.60 -6.49
N SER A 92 14.97 7.78 -6.96
CA SER A 92 15.81 8.06 -8.11
C SER A 92 16.13 6.73 -8.83
N THR A 93 16.52 6.82 -10.08
CA THR A 93 17.09 5.69 -10.85
C THR A 93 18.55 5.45 -10.53
N ASP A 94 19.23 6.41 -9.91
CA ASP A 94 20.58 6.22 -9.34
C ASP A 94 20.44 5.49 -8.00
N ARG A 95 20.72 4.19 -8.04
CA ARG A 95 20.48 3.26 -6.92
C ARG A 95 21.79 2.75 -6.33
N PRO A 96 21.91 2.73 -4.99
CA PRO A 96 23.15 2.29 -4.34
C PRO A 96 23.37 0.77 -4.35
N ALA A 97 22.33 -0.02 -4.60
CA ALA A 97 22.38 -1.47 -4.58
C ALA A 97 22.76 -2.04 -5.97
N ASP A 98 23.25 -3.27 -6.00
CA ASP A 98 23.55 -3.99 -7.24
C ASP A 98 22.29 -4.28 -8.07
N LEU A 99 21.18 -4.56 -7.37
CA LEU A 99 19.87 -4.83 -7.94
C LEU A 99 18.81 -3.99 -7.23
N THR A 100 17.76 -3.60 -7.96
CA THR A 100 16.57 -2.95 -7.36
C THR A 100 15.31 -3.70 -7.77
N LEU A 101 14.53 -4.14 -6.81
CA LEU A 101 13.26 -4.83 -7.03
C LEU A 101 12.08 -3.88 -6.89
N GLY A 102 11.14 -3.98 -7.81
CA GLY A 102 9.89 -3.25 -7.77
C GLY A 102 8.71 -4.09 -8.26
N ILE A 103 7.54 -3.49 -8.24
CA ILE A 103 6.33 -4.07 -8.82
C ILE A 103 6.13 -3.40 -10.18
N TYR A 104 6.03 -4.18 -11.24
CA TYR A 104 5.58 -3.68 -12.53
C TYR A 104 4.08 -3.38 -12.45
N ARG A 105 3.73 -2.10 -12.25
CA ARG A 105 2.34 -1.67 -12.13
C ARG A 105 1.74 -1.46 -13.52
N ASP A 106 0.49 -1.90 -13.67
CA ASP A 106 -0.31 -1.65 -14.87
C ASP A 106 0.40 -1.99 -16.19
N PRO A 107 0.97 -3.22 -16.32
CA PRO A 107 1.55 -3.64 -17.60
C PRO A 107 0.49 -3.57 -18.72
N PRO A 108 0.86 -3.43 -19.99
CA PRO A 108 -0.05 -3.51 -21.12
C PRO A 108 -0.96 -4.74 -21.03
N LYS A 109 -2.16 -4.69 -21.62
CA LYS A 109 -3.15 -5.78 -21.46
C LYS A 109 -2.68 -7.08 -22.10
N ASP A 110 -1.90 -6.98 -23.14
CA ASP A 110 -1.30 -8.04 -23.93
C ASP A 110 0.07 -8.51 -23.39
N PHE A 111 0.59 -7.80 -22.40
CA PHE A 111 1.87 -8.16 -21.77
C PHE A 111 1.67 -9.39 -20.90
N HIS A 112 2.16 -10.54 -21.37
CA HIS A 112 2.07 -11.83 -20.66
C HIS A 112 0.66 -12.15 -20.14
N PRO A 113 -0.35 -12.33 -21.01
CA PRO A 113 -1.74 -12.52 -20.60
C PRO A 113 -1.93 -13.76 -19.70
N GLU A 114 -1.01 -14.74 -19.78
CA GLU A 114 -0.98 -15.95 -18.95
C GLU A 114 -0.53 -15.69 -17.51
N VAL A 115 0.10 -14.53 -17.24
CA VAL A 115 0.62 -14.18 -15.92
C VAL A 115 -0.29 -13.15 -15.26
N PRO A 116 -0.73 -13.36 -14.01
CA PRO A 116 -1.48 -12.33 -13.30
C PRO A 116 -0.68 -11.02 -13.22
N ARG A 117 -1.25 -9.91 -13.66
CA ARG A 117 -0.59 -8.59 -13.82
C ARG A 117 0.17 -8.12 -12.56
N TYR A 118 -0.35 -8.45 -11.38
CA TYR A 118 0.30 -8.12 -10.09
C TYR A 118 1.40 -9.11 -9.67
N SER A 119 1.70 -10.12 -10.49
CA SER A 119 2.77 -11.08 -10.23
C SER A 119 4.05 -10.76 -11.03
N ILE A 120 4.02 -9.69 -11.81
CA ILE A 120 5.17 -9.26 -12.60
C ILE A 120 6.01 -8.32 -11.74
N SER A 121 7.29 -8.68 -11.58
CA SER A 121 8.25 -7.86 -10.87
C SER A 121 9.05 -6.99 -11.85
N LEU A 122 9.36 -5.77 -11.42
CA LEU A 122 10.33 -4.91 -12.06
C LEU A 122 11.69 -5.17 -11.43
N LEU A 123 12.72 -5.35 -12.24
CA LEU A 123 14.10 -5.43 -11.77
C LEU A 123 14.96 -4.41 -12.51
N LEU A 124 15.66 -3.56 -11.76
CA LEU A 124 16.76 -2.76 -12.29
C LEU A 124 18.07 -3.44 -11.95
N VAL A 125 18.96 -3.50 -12.92
CA VAL A 125 20.32 -4.03 -12.76
C VAL A 125 21.28 -2.84 -12.76
N ASN A 126 21.85 -2.52 -11.59
CA ASN A 126 22.55 -1.26 -11.37
C ASN A 126 24.08 -1.41 -11.43
N SER A 127 24.60 -2.65 -11.38
CA SER A 127 26.05 -2.91 -11.42
C SER A 127 26.39 -4.12 -12.29
N ALA A 128 27.65 -4.20 -12.73
CA ALA A 128 28.16 -5.37 -13.44
C ALA A 128 28.06 -6.65 -12.60
N LYS A 129 28.29 -6.56 -11.29
CA LYS A 129 28.11 -7.67 -10.35
C LYS A 129 26.66 -8.13 -10.29
N GLY A 130 25.71 -7.18 -10.22
CA GLY A 130 24.27 -7.46 -10.28
C GLY A 130 23.88 -8.15 -11.59
N ALA A 131 24.41 -7.69 -12.72
CA ALA A 131 24.19 -8.29 -14.04
C ALA A 131 24.69 -9.74 -14.08
N HIS A 132 25.94 -9.96 -13.67
CA HIS A 132 26.53 -11.30 -13.64
C HIS A 132 25.68 -12.26 -12.78
N TYR A 133 25.29 -11.84 -11.57
CA TYR A 133 24.46 -12.68 -10.71
C TYR A 133 23.09 -12.94 -11.33
N PHE A 134 22.43 -11.90 -11.85
CA PHE A 134 21.10 -12.03 -12.45
C PHE A 134 21.07 -12.97 -13.66
N ASP A 135 22.17 -13.00 -14.44
CA ASP A 135 22.29 -13.90 -15.59
C ASP A 135 22.37 -15.37 -15.22
N THR A 136 22.78 -15.69 -13.99
CA THR A 136 22.80 -17.09 -13.49
C THR A 136 21.41 -17.60 -13.07
N LEU A 137 20.42 -16.72 -12.91
CA LEU A 137 19.11 -17.11 -12.43
C LEU A 137 18.21 -17.65 -13.55
N PRO A 138 17.56 -18.80 -13.37
CA PRO A 138 16.67 -19.40 -14.36
C PRO A 138 15.30 -18.71 -14.37
N LEU A 139 15.25 -17.41 -14.64
CA LEU A 139 14.03 -16.60 -14.63
C LEU A 139 13.58 -16.27 -16.04
N LYS A 140 12.28 -16.32 -16.27
CA LYS A 140 11.66 -15.72 -17.46
C LYS A 140 11.75 -14.21 -17.32
N ARG A 141 12.34 -13.54 -18.30
CA ARG A 141 12.65 -12.10 -18.26
C ARG A 141 12.44 -11.44 -19.59
N GLU A 142 12.06 -10.18 -19.54
CA GLU A 142 11.89 -9.31 -20.68
C GLU A 142 12.57 -7.96 -20.40
N LYS A 143 13.23 -7.40 -21.42
CA LYS A 143 13.92 -6.11 -21.28
C LYS A 143 12.94 -4.98 -21.47
N LEU A 144 13.03 -3.99 -20.60
CA LEU A 144 12.32 -2.71 -20.70
C LEU A 144 13.32 -1.58 -20.90
N THR A 145 12.86 -0.48 -21.47
CA THR A 145 13.61 0.78 -21.40
C THR A 145 13.50 1.40 -20.01
N LEU A 146 14.45 2.26 -19.66
CA LEU A 146 14.39 2.97 -18.37
C LEU A 146 13.12 3.82 -18.24
N ASP A 147 12.69 4.47 -19.32
CA ASP A 147 11.46 5.28 -19.34
C ASP A 147 10.22 4.43 -19.04
N GLN A 148 10.14 3.23 -19.62
CA GLN A 148 9.07 2.29 -19.32
C GLN A 148 9.08 1.86 -17.84
N ALA A 149 10.27 1.61 -17.27
CA ALA A 149 10.42 1.27 -15.86
C ALA A 149 9.97 2.43 -14.94
N VAL A 150 10.37 3.66 -15.24
CA VAL A 150 9.96 4.86 -14.50
C VAL A 150 8.45 5.11 -14.62
N ALA A 151 7.88 4.96 -15.81
CA ALA A 151 6.44 5.15 -16.02
C ALA A 151 5.58 4.19 -15.19
N CYS A 152 6.03 2.94 -15.00
CA CYS A 152 5.31 1.96 -14.20
C CYS A 152 5.63 2.01 -12.70
N ALA A 153 6.70 2.69 -12.29
CA ALA A 153 7.16 2.76 -10.92
C ALA A 153 7.58 4.19 -10.54
N GLY A 154 6.60 5.10 -10.46
CA GLY A 154 6.83 6.53 -10.24
C GLY A 154 7.69 6.89 -9.02
N ALA A 155 7.84 5.98 -8.05
CA ALA A 155 8.79 6.14 -6.94
C ALA A 155 10.28 6.02 -7.37
N LEU A 156 10.57 5.76 -8.64
CA LEU A 156 11.90 5.84 -9.24
C LEU A 156 12.26 7.25 -9.72
N SER A 157 11.30 8.15 -9.81
CA SER A 157 11.53 9.50 -10.36
C SER A 157 11.26 10.62 -9.37
N ALA A 158 10.34 10.39 -8.42
CA ALA A 158 9.95 11.43 -7.47
C ALA A 158 9.43 10.84 -6.14
N PRO A 159 9.58 11.57 -5.02
CA PRO A 159 8.96 11.24 -3.75
C PRO A 159 7.43 11.18 -3.88
N GLN A 160 6.80 10.43 -2.98
CA GLN A 160 5.36 10.35 -2.95
C GLN A 160 4.76 11.69 -2.49
N GLU A 161 3.97 12.33 -3.33
CA GLU A 161 3.25 13.55 -2.94
C GLU A 161 2.28 13.26 -1.79
N ALA A 162 2.10 14.22 -0.91
CA ALA A 162 1.10 14.13 0.15
C ALA A 162 -0.31 14.20 -0.45
N SER A 163 -1.25 13.48 0.15
CA SER A 163 -2.67 13.66 -0.17
C SER A 163 -3.14 15.06 0.23
N GLY A 164 -3.95 15.71 -0.59
CA GLY A 164 -4.59 16.98 -0.23
C GLY A 164 -5.44 16.90 1.05
N SER A 165 -5.92 15.72 1.41
CA SER A 165 -6.69 15.48 2.65
C SER A 165 -5.81 15.04 3.83
N ARG A 166 -4.48 15.06 3.70
CA ARG A 166 -3.57 14.59 4.76
C ARG A 166 -3.65 15.44 6.04
N GLU A 167 -3.67 16.74 5.90
CA GLU A 167 -3.75 17.66 7.04
C GLU A 167 -5.07 17.49 7.79
N ASP A 168 -6.18 17.44 7.07
CA ASP A 168 -7.50 17.18 7.65
C ASP A 168 -7.57 15.82 8.35
N PHE A 169 -6.94 14.80 7.75
CA PHE A 169 -6.85 13.48 8.37
C PHE A 169 -6.14 13.54 9.71
N PHE A 170 -4.95 14.17 9.78
CA PHE A 170 -4.19 14.24 11.03
C PHE A 170 -4.82 15.19 12.06
N ALA A 171 -5.43 16.28 11.64
CA ALA A 171 -6.21 17.14 12.53
C ALA A 171 -7.36 16.34 13.19
N ALA A 172 -8.12 15.60 12.40
CA ALA A 172 -9.17 14.72 12.93
C ALA A 172 -8.58 13.59 13.79
N PHE A 173 -7.47 12.98 13.38
CA PHE A 173 -6.81 11.90 14.11
C PHE A 173 -6.37 12.30 15.52
N CYS A 174 -5.94 13.54 15.71
CA CYS A 174 -5.53 14.07 17.01
C CYS A 174 -6.70 14.49 17.90
N GLN A 175 -7.86 14.82 17.33
CA GLN A 175 -8.95 15.45 18.07
C GLN A 175 -10.20 14.57 18.22
N GLN A 176 -10.33 13.53 17.41
CA GLN A 176 -11.56 12.74 17.34
C GLN A 176 -11.30 11.27 17.69
N PRO A 177 -12.31 10.54 18.18
CA PRO A 177 -12.24 9.10 18.31
C PRO A 177 -11.88 8.44 16.98
N PHE A 178 -10.93 7.50 16.99
CA PHE A 178 -10.41 6.89 15.76
C PHE A 178 -11.51 6.28 14.88
N GLN A 179 -12.60 5.78 15.46
CA GLN A 179 -13.72 5.25 14.69
C GLN A 179 -14.36 6.30 13.77
N GLN A 180 -14.43 7.56 14.20
CA GLN A 180 -14.97 8.66 13.37
C GLN A 180 -13.99 9.00 12.24
N VAL A 181 -12.69 9.08 12.54
CA VAL A 181 -11.62 9.27 11.55
C VAL A 181 -11.64 8.16 10.50
N ARG A 182 -11.72 6.92 10.96
CA ARG A 182 -11.81 5.73 10.11
C ARG A 182 -13.02 5.84 9.15
N ASN A 183 -14.19 6.15 9.67
CA ASN A 183 -15.41 6.25 8.88
C ASN A 183 -15.33 7.38 7.84
N ARG A 184 -14.73 8.51 8.22
CA ARG A 184 -14.61 9.67 7.34
C ARG A 184 -13.59 9.47 6.21
N PHE A 185 -12.43 8.88 6.50
CA PHE A 185 -11.30 8.87 5.57
C PHE A 185 -10.93 7.49 5.02
N LEU A 186 -11.23 6.41 5.74
CA LEU A 186 -10.74 5.08 5.41
C LEU A 186 -11.82 4.09 4.99
N SER A 187 -13.08 4.31 5.31
CA SER A 187 -14.17 3.41 4.93
C SER A 187 -14.55 3.52 3.46
N ALA A 188 -14.99 2.42 2.86
CA ALA A 188 -15.39 2.37 1.44
C ALA A 188 -16.67 3.13 1.13
N SER A 189 -17.55 3.23 2.12
CA SER A 189 -18.69 4.14 2.18
C SER A 189 -18.70 4.71 3.59
N PRO A 190 -18.69 6.02 3.79
CA PRO A 190 -19.08 6.57 5.05
C PRO A 190 -20.52 6.09 5.26
N LEU A 191 -20.73 5.23 6.27
CA LEU A 191 -22.09 5.00 6.74
C LEU A 191 -22.65 6.39 7.07
N PRO A 192 -23.79 6.79 6.51
CA PRO A 192 -24.38 8.08 6.83
C PRO A 192 -24.48 8.16 8.34
N GLN A 193 -23.84 9.18 8.92
CA GLN A 193 -23.94 9.44 10.35
C GLN A 193 -25.43 9.49 10.69
N PRO A 194 -25.90 8.91 11.80
CA PRO A 194 -27.32 8.99 12.18
C PRO A 194 -27.87 10.42 12.12
N LEU A 195 -27.04 11.41 12.47
CA LEU A 195 -27.35 12.84 12.39
C LEU A 195 -27.45 13.39 10.95
N GLU A 196 -26.69 12.87 9.99
CA GLU A 196 -26.83 13.28 8.58
C GLU A 196 -28.07 12.67 7.92
N ARG A 197 -28.45 11.45 8.28
CA ARG A 197 -29.75 10.89 7.89
C ARG A 197 -30.92 11.72 8.44
N LEU A 198 -30.84 12.14 9.70
CA LEU A 198 -31.84 13.05 10.29
C LEU A 198 -31.86 14.41 9.58
N ARG A 199 -30.70 15.00 9.28
CA ARG A 199 -30.61 16.26 8.53
C ARG A 199 -31.11 16.15 7.10
N GLN A 200 -30.91 15.03 6.42
CA GLN A 200 -31.45 14.80 5.07
C GLN A 200 -32.96 14.59 5.11
N LEU A 201 -33.48 13.89 6.10
CA LEU A 201 -34.95 13.72 6.30
C LEU A 201 -35.65 15.05 6.66
N LEU A 202 -34.96 15.94 7.38
CA LEU A 202 -35.48 17.27 7.74
C LEU A 202 -35.35 18.30 6.61
N LYS A 203 -34.50 18.07 5.60
CA LYS A 203 -34.33 18.96 4.44
C LYS A 203 -35.34 18.69 3.30
N HIS A 204 -36.00 17.55 3.33
CA HIS A 204 -37.07 17.21 2.37
C HIS A 204 -38.34 16.83 3.15
N PRO A 205 -39.14 17.80 3.67
CA PRO A 205 -40.48 17.50 4.08
C PRO A 205 -41.24 17.07 2.82
N LYS A 206 -41.79 15.86 2.87
CA LYS A 206 -42.71 15.39 1.80
C LYS A 206 -43.84 16.39 1.70
N GLU A 207 -43.83 17.17 0.62
CA GLU A 207 -45.07 17.84 0.19
C GLU A 207 -46.12 16.76 -0.12
N LYS A 208 -47.21 16.88 0.57
CA LYS A 208 -48.43 16.10 0.31
C LYS A 208 -49.26 16.77 -0.78
#